data_85f320a57232ed1a21def673d5bc9a17
#
_entry.id   85f320a57232ed1a21def673d5bc9a17
#
_cell.length_a   1.000
_cell.length_b   1.000
_cell.length_c   1.000
_cell.angle_alpha   90.00
_cell.angle_beta   90.00
_cell.angle_gamma   90.00
#
_symmetry.space_group_name_H-M   'P 1'
#
loop_
_entity.id
_entity.type
_entity.pdbx_description
1 polymer ?
#
loop_
_entity_poly.entity_id
_entity_poly.type
_entity_poly.pdbx_seq_one_letter_code
_entity_poly.pdbx_strand_id
1 'polypeptide(L)'
;VPKLVVHEGDRVEVGDALFVDKNFPEVRFASPVSGTVKAVERGERRKILGIRLQADEVQKYHDFGRRDVSSLSSDDVKNALLEAGLFGYIYQLPYAVSTNPQTMPKGIFISALRDMPLANNFEYELQGNERDFQTGLTALSKMATTYLGIGKNQKADVLVNAKDVEVTVFDGPCPAGNVGVQVNHISPVNK
;
A
#
# COMPACT_ATOMS: atom_id res chain seq x y z
N VAL A 1 2.27 -4.15 -17.35
CA VAL A 1 2.53 -5.59 -17.60
C VAL A 1 3.63 -6.03 -16.66
N PRO A 2 3.42 -7.05 -15.80
CA PRO A 2 4.43 -7.51 -14.86
C PRO A 2 5.60 -8.19 -15.59
N LYS A 3 6.82 -7.95 -15.11
CA LYS A 3 8.02 -8.68 -15.50
C LYS A 3 8.45 -9.55 -14.32
N LEU A 4 8.49 -10.86 -14.53
CA LEU A 4 8.95 -11.81 -13.51
C LEU A 4 10.43 -11.60 -13.21
N VAL A 5 10.78 -11.77 -11.93
CA VAL A 5 12.16 -11.80 -11.44
C VAL A 5 12.50 -13.12 -10.77
N VAL A 6 11.54 -14.06 -10.75
CA VAL A 6 11.70 -15.41 -10.21
C VAL A 6 11.35 -16.47 -11.27
N HIS A 7 11.87 -17.68 -11.08
CA HIS A 7 11.62 -18.87 -11.89
C HIS A 7 11.03 -20.00 -11.04
N GLU A 8 10.45 -20.99 -11.69
CA GLU A 8 10.01 -22.20 -11.02
C GLU A 8 11.21 -22.91 -10.36
N GLY A 9 11.05 -23.29 -9.11
CA GLY A 9 12.11 -23.86 -8.28
C GLY A 9 12.86 -22.88 -7.41
N ASP A 10 12.76 -21.58 -7.64
CA ASP A 10 13.44 -20.57 -6.83
C ASP A 10 12.89 -20.55 -5.40
N ARG A 11 13.79 -20.28 -4.45
CA ARG A 11 13.44 -20.02 -3.04
C ARG A 11 13.25 -18.52 -2.85
N VAL A 12 12.22 -18.16 -2.08
CA VAL A 12 11.91 -16.77 -1.73
C VAL A 12 11.60 -16.65 -0.25
N GLU A 13 11.89 -15.51 0.32
CA GLU A 13 11.48 -15.11 1.66
C GLU A 13 10.29 -14.13 1.59
N VAL A 14 9.58 -13.92 2.70
CA VAL A 14 8.56 -12.87 2.78
C VAL A 14 9.24 -11.52 2.53
N GLY A 15 8.77 -10.77 1.54
CA GLY A 15 9.38 -9.50 1.14
C GLY A 15 10.26 -9.58 -0.11
N ASP A 16 10.72 -10.76 -0.54
CA ASP A 16 11.47 -10.90 -1.79
C ASP A 16 10.58 -10.57 -2.99
N ALA A 17 11.14 -9.88 -4.00
CA ALA A 17 10.39 -9.53 -5.19
C ALA A 17 10.05 -10.77 -6.03
N LEU A 18 8.78 -10.94 -6.40
CA LEU A 18 8.31 -11.95 -7.35
C LEU A 18 8.26 -11.43 -8.78
N PHE A 19 7.84 -10.19 -8.94
CA PHE A 19 7.79 -9.49 -10.21
C PHE A 19 7.92 -7.98 -10.00
N VAL A 20 8.19 -7.27 -11.08
CA VAL A 20 8.31 -5.82 -11.12
C VAL A 20 7.39 -5.23 -12.18
N ASP A 21 7.09 -3.94 -12.07
CA ASP A 21 6.44 -3.23 -13.16
C ASP A 21 7.39 -3.14 -14.38
N LYS A 22 6.86 -3.37 -15.57
CA LYS A 22 7.68 -3.37 -16.80
C LYS A 22 8.21 -1.98 -17.14
N ASN A 23 7.42 -0.94 -16.86
CA ASN A 23 7.76 0.44 -17.20
C ASN A 23 8.63 1.08 -16.12
N PHE A 24 8.43 0.65 -14.87
CA PHE A 24 9.15 1.13 -13.67
C PHE A 24 9.70 -0.06 -12.89
N PRO A 25 10.85 -0.63 -13.32
CA PRO A 25 11.40 -1.86 -12.70
C PRO A 25 11.76 -1.72 -11.22
N GLU A 26 11.89 -0.50 -10.73
CA GLU A 26 12.07 -0.19 -9.32
C GLU A 26 10.80 -0.47 -8.49
N VAL A 27 9.61 -0.49 -9.11
CA VAL A 27 8.36 -0.87 -8.45
C VAL A 27 8.27 -2.38 -8.40
N ARG A 28 8.54 -2.94 -7.22
CA ARG A 28 8.55 -4.36 -6.91
C ARG A 28 7.23 -4.80 -6.31
N PHE A 29 6.92 -6.08 -6.49
CA PHE A 29 5.79 -6.76 -5.84
C PHE A 29 6.33 -7.96 -5.09
N ALA A 30 6.22 -7.89 -3.77
CA ALA A 30 6.87 -8.80 -2.85
C ALA A 30 6.08 -10.11 -2.65
N SER A 31 6.81 -11.15 -2.26
CA SER A 31 6.23 -12.42 -1.83
C SER A 31 5.54 -12.26 -0.47
N PRO A 32 4.30 -12.71 -0.32
CA PRO A 32 3.60 -12.69 0.96
C PRO A 32 4.00 -13.85 1.87
N VAL A 33 4.73 -14.85 1.35
CA VAL A 33 5.17 -16.04 2.10
C VAL A 33 6.60 -16.39 1.76
N SER A 34 7.33 -17.04 2.70
CA SER A 34 8.56 -17.73 2.35
C SER A 34 8.25 -19.12 1.83
N GLY A 35 9.03 -19.57 0.84
CA GLY A 35 8.78 -20.86 0.23
C GLY A 35 9.48 -21.06 -1.10
N THR A 36 8.95 -21.99 -1.88
CA THR A 36 9.45 -22.34 -3.21
C THR A 36 8.43 -21.96 -4.28
N VAL A 37 8.87 -21.33 -5.35
CA VAL A 37 8.04 -21.07 -6.53
C VAL A 37 7.71 -22.39 -7.21
N LYS A 38 6.46 -22.83 -7.15
CA LYS A 38 6.00 -24.12 -7.72
C LYS A 38 5.60 -24.01 -9.18
N ALA A 39 4.96 -22.91 -9.55
CA ALA A 39 4.53 -22.69 -10.94
C ALA A 39 4.32 -21.22 -11.24
N VAL A 40 4.55 -20.86 -12.50
CA VAL A 40 4.15 -19.59 -13.08
C VAL A 40 2.99 -19.85 -14.03
N GLU A 41 1.79 -19.53 -13.60
CA GLU A 41 0.58 -19.73 -14.38
C GLU A 41 0.48 -18.69 -15.50
N ARG A 42 0.31 -19.19 -16.73
CA ARG A 42 0.23 -18.35 -17.93
C ARG A 42 -1.06 -18.62 -18.70
N GLY A 43 -1.72 -17.56 -19.12
CA GLY A 43 -2.85 -17.61 -20.02
C GLY A 43 -2.44 -17.40 -21.48
N GLU A 44 -3.43 -17.04 -22.30
CA GLU A 44 -3.24 -16.73 -23.70
C GLU A 44 -2.13 -15.67 -23.90
N ARG A 45 -1.39 -15.82 -25.01
CA ARG A 45 -0.26 -14.94 -25.36
C ARG A 45 0.78 -14.80 -24.25
N ARG A 46 0.95 -15.85 -23.44
CA ARG A 46 1.89 -15.92 -22.32
C ARG A 46 1.63 -14.87 -21.22
N LYS A 47 0.41 -14.34 -21.13
CA LYS A 47 0.03 -13.43 -20.05
C LYS A 47 0.20 -14.13 -18.69
N ILE A 48 0.91 -13.51 -17.76
CA ILE A 48 1.04 -14.02 -16.39
C ILE A 48 -0.31 -13.88 -15.70
N LEU A 49 -0.84 -14.99 -15.20
CA LEU A 49 -2.10 -15.04 -14.45
C LEU A 49 -1.83 -15.12 -12.94
N GLY A 50 -0.77 -15.83 -12.54
CA GLY A 50 -0.43 -16.00 -11.15
C GLY A 50 0.94 -16.65 -10.96
N ILE A 51 1.43 -16.57 -9.72
CA ILE A 51 2.61 -17.28 -9.25
C ILE A 51 2.16 -18.15 -8.08
N ARG A 52 2.36 -19.45 -8.18
CA ARG A 52 2.02 -20.38 -7.12
C ARG A 52 3.25 -20.68 -6.27
N LEU A 53 3.13 -20.41 -4.98
CA LEU A 53 4.16 -20.65 -3.98
C LEU A 53 3.79 -21.83 -3.09
N GLN A 54 4.75 -22.69 -2.81
CA GLN A 54 4.67 -23.66 -1.72
C GLN A 54 5.25 -23.01 -0.48
N ALA A 55 4.38 -22.56 0.43
CA ALA A 55 4.80 -21.92 1.65
C ALA A 55 5.56 -22.88 2.57
N ASP A 56 6.53 -22.34 3.29
CA ASP A 56 7.22 -23.04 4.36
C ASP A 56 6.33 -23.09 5.62
N GLU A 57 6.51 -24.10 6.45
CA GLU A 57 5.84 -24.17 7.75
C GLU A 57 6.32 -23.07 8.70
N VAL A 58 7.61 -22.77 8.67
CA VAL A 58 8.22 -21.66 9.42
C VAL A 58 8.62 -20.57 8.45
N GLN A 59 7.96 -19.41 8.54
CA GLN A 59 8.19 -18.31 7.63
C GLN A 59 9.52 -17.61 7.91
N LYS A 60 10.23 -17.28 6.84
CA LYS A 60 11.44 -16.46 6.86
C LYS A 60 11.14 -15.12 6.21
N TYR A 61 11.73 -14.06 6.75
CA TYR A 61 11.48 -12.69 6.35
C TYR A 61 12.75 -12.05 5.83
N HIS A 62 12.63 -11.35 4.73
CA HIS A 62 13.69 -10.47 4.24
C HIS A 62 13.91 -9.32 5.23
N ASP A 63 15.12 -9.13 5.67
CA ASP A 63 15.45 -8.04 6.61
C ASP A 63 15.82 -6.76 5.83
N PHE A 64 14.90 -5.81 5.78
CA PHE A 64 15.12 -4.49 5.19
C PHE A 64 15.85 -3.52 6.12
N GLY A 65 16.23 -3.97 7.31
CA GLY A 65 16.80 -3.14 8.36
C GLY A 65 15.78 -2.22 9.03
N ARG A 66 16.02 -1.91 10.29
CA ARG A 66 15.20 -0.99 11.07
C ARG A 66 15.69 0.44 10.89
N ARG A 67 14.78 1.36 10.55
CA ARG A 67 15.09 2.79 10.38
C ARG A 67 14.16 3.63 11.25
N ASP A 68 14.69 4.71 11.82
CA ASP A 68 13.86 5.68 12.53
C ASP A 68 13.22 6.63 11.51
N VAL A 69 11.90 6.57 11.38
CA VAL A 69 11.12 7.40 10.44
C VAL A 69 11.33 8.89 10.69
N SER A 70 11.60 9.31 11.94
CA SER A 70 11.81 10.72 12.26
C SER A 70 13.01 11.31 11.52
N SER A 71 14.04 10.51 11.25
CA SER A 71 15.28 10.92 10.58
C SER A 71 15.25 10.79 9.06
N LEU A 72 14.24 10.14 8.48
CA LEU A 72 14.18 9.90 7.05
C LEU A 72 13.74 11.13 6.27
N SER A 73 14.34 11.33 5.10
CA SER A 73 13.87 12.27 4.08
C SER A 73 12.72 11.67 3.26
N SER A 74 12.07 12.50 2.43
CA SER A 74 11.06 12.06 1.46
C SER A 74 11.59 10.96 0.53
N ASP A 75 12.80 11.14 0.01
CA ASP A 75 13.41 10.16 -0.90
C ASP A 75 13.79 8.86 -0.17
N ASP A 76 14.23 8.93 1.09
CA ASP A 76 14.50 7.74 1.89
C ASP A 76 13.24 6.91 2.11
N VAL A 77 12.11 7.56 2.43
CA VAL A 77 10.81 6.89 2.57
C VAL A 77 10.37 6.26 1.25
N LYS A 78 10.45 7.00 0.16
CA LYS A 78 10.11 6.48 -1.17
C LYS A 78 10.96 5.26 -1.53
N ASN A 79 12.27 5.34 -1.33
CA ASN A 79 13.19 4.24 -1.62
C ASN A 79 12.92 3.02 -0.73
N ALA A 80 12.62 3.22 0.56
CA ALA A 80 12.24 2.14 1.46
C ALA A 80 10.96 1.43 1.01
N LEU A 81 9.94 2.18 0.56
CA LEU A 81 8.70 1.60 0.02
C LEU A 81 8.92 0.85 -1.29
N LEU A 82 9.78 1.35 -2.17
CA LEU A 82 10.17 0.67 -3.42
C LEU A 82 10.93 -0.63 -3.13
N GLU A 83 11.90 -0.58 -2.22
CA GLU A 83 12.72 -1.73 -1.82
C GLU A 83 11.88 -2.84 -1.19
N ALA A 84 10.97 -2.48 -0.28
CA ALA A 84 10.08 -3.41 0.40
C ALA A 84 8.90 -3.92 -0.47
N GLY A 85 8.76 -3.45 -1.71
CA GLY A 85 7.66 -3.84 -2.60
C GLY A 85 6.29 -3.27 -2.18
N LEU A 86 6.28 -2.23 -1.34
CA LEU A 86 5.06 -1.61 -0.83
C LEU A 86 4.57 -0.44 -1.72
N PHE A 87 5.46 0.14 -2.51
CA PHE A 87 5.11 1.28 -3.39
C PHE A 87 4.03 0.92 -4.42
N GLY A 88 3.98 -0.33 -4.87
CA GLY A 88 2.97 -0.83 -5.81
C GLY A 88 1.52 -0.80 -5.30
N TYR A 89 1.31 -0.61 -3.98
CA TYR A 89 -0.01 -0.45 -3.38
C TYR A 89 -0.53 1.00 -3.39
N ILE A 90 0.29 1.95 -3.85
CA ILE A 90 -0.10 3.34 -4.00
C ILE A 90 -0.64 3.53 -5.42
N TYR A 91 -1.88 3.99 -5.55
CA TYR A 91 -2.52 4.22 -6.84
C TYR A 91 -2.60 5.71 -7.16
N GLN A 92 -2.35 6.03 -8.42
CA GLN A 92 -2.47 7.39 -8.93
C GLN A 92 -3.89 7.64 -9.46
N LEU A 93 -4.57 8.62 -8.88
CA LEU A 93 -5.89 9.07 -9.34
C LEU A 93 -5.74 10.12 -10.48
N PRO A 94 -6.76 10.26 -11.36
CA PRO A 94 -8.12 9.69 -11.26
C PRO A 94 -8.27 8.27 -11.83
N TYR A 95 -7.28 7.72 -12.50
CA TYR A 95 -7.41 6.46 -13.25
C TYR A 95 -7.12 5.21 -12.43
N ALA A 96 -6.78 5.35 -11.15
CA ALA A 96 -6.39 4.25 -10.26
C ALA A 96 -5.33 3.31 -10.87
N VAL A 97 -4.35 3.90 -11.54
CA VAL A 97 -3.20 3.17 -12.10
C VAL A 97 -2.05 3.13 -11.09
N SER A 98 -1.09 2.21 -11.29
CA SER A 98 0.13 2.17 -10.49
C SER A 98 0.84 3.52 -10.53
N THR A 99 1.24 4.01 -9.37
CA THR A 99 1.90 5.31 -9.25
C THR A 99 3.27 5.28 -9.91
N ASN A 100 3.55 6.32 -10.71
CA ASN A 100 4.87 6.55 -11.26
C ASN A 100 5.82 7.04 -10.14
N PRO A 101 6.89 6.31 -9.80
CA PRO A 101 7.81 6.69 -8.72
C PRO A 101 8.62 7.96 -9.01
N GLN A 102 8.65 8.42 -10.26
CA GLN A 102 9.34 9.64 -10.68
C GLN A 102 8.45 10.90 -10.56
N THR A 103 7.15 10.73 -10.30
CA THR A 103 6.21 11.84 -10.17
C THR A 103 6.06 12.21 -8.69
N MET A 104 6.21 13.50 -8.38
CA MET A 104 5.89 14.01 -7.04
C MET A 104 4.37 14.04 -6.85
N PRO A 105 3.83 13.43 -5.81
CA PRO A 105 2.40 13.48 -5.53
C PRO A 105 1.98 14.88 -5.06
N LYS A 106 0.82 15.35 -5.51
CA LYS A 106 0.18 16.57 -5.01
C LYS A 106 -0.34 16.39 -3.57
N GLY A 107 -0.75 15.19 -3.23
CA GLY A 107 -1.20 14.77 -1.92
C GLY A 107 -1.40 13.27 -1.88
N ILE A 108 -1.36 12.69 -0.68
CA ILE A 108 -1.61 11.27 -0.44
C ILE A 108 -2.93 11.15 0.32
N PHE A 109 -3.83 10.29 -0.15
CA PHE A 109 -5.16 10.14 0.40
C PHE A 109 -5.35 8.71 0.91
N ILE A 110 -5.71 8.59 2.18
CA ILE A 110 -5.96 7.33 2.87
C ILE A 110 -7.42 7.34 3.30
N SER A 111 -8.16 6.29 2.98
CA SER A 111 -9.54 6.13 3.46
C SER A 111 -9.61 5.07 4.53
N ALA A 112 -10.00 5.46 5.73
CA ALA A 112 -10.39 4.60 6.84
C ALA A 112 -11.91 4.63 7.06
N LEU A 113 -12.68 4.90 6.01
CA LEU A 113 -14.14 4.80 5.97
C LEU A 113 -14.53 3.74 4.94
N ARG A 114 -15.27 2.74 5.39
CA ARG A 114 -15.91 1.76 4.52
C ARG A 114 -17.40 1.71 4.84
N ASP A 115 -18.20 2.01 3.87
CA ASP A 115 -19.66 2.15 3.95
C ASP A 115 -20.42 1.07 3.18
N MET A 116 -19.70 0.08 2.65
CA MET A 116 -20.28 -1.05 1.93
C MET A 116 -20.73 -2.15 2.90
N PRO A 117 -21.80 -2.90 2.59
CA PRO A 117 -22.15 -4.09 3.37
C PRO A 117 -21.00 -5.07 3.48
N LEU A 118 -20.82 -5.67 4.65
CA LEU A 118 -19.75 -6.61 4.97
C LEU A 118 -18.31 -6.02 4.86
N ALA A 119 -18.21 -4.70 4.86
CA ALA A 119 -16.91 -4.04 4.90
C ALA A 119 -16.20 -4.29 6.23
N ASN A 120 -14.88 -4.28 6.17
CA ASN A 120 -14.04 -4.48 7.37
C ASN A 120 -14.25 -3.38 8.41
N ASN A 121 -14.01 -3.75 9.67
CA ASN A 121 -13.93 -2.80 10.76
C ASN A 121 -12.47 -2.43 11.01
N PHE A 122 -12.07 -1.21 10.66
CA PHE A 122 -10.71 -0.72 10.85
C PHE A 122 -10.27 -0.67 12.32
N GLU A 123 -11.17 -0.44 13.25
CA GLU A 123 -10.89 -0.49 14.68
C GLU A 123 -10.42 -1.88 15.11
N TYR A 124 -11.07 -2.92 14.59
CA TYR A 124 -10.66 -4.31 14.84
C TYR A 124 -9.34 -4.66 14.14
N GLU A 125 -9.18 -4.25 12.88
CA GLU A 125 -7.98 -4.56 12.09
C GLU A 125 -6.71 -3.88 12.64
N LEU A 126 -6.84 -2.68 13.20
CA LEU A 126 -5.71 -1.92 13.74
C LEU A 126 -5.37 -2.30 15.18
N GLN A 127 -6.21 -3.09 15.84
CA GLN A 127 -5.99 -3.48 17.23
C GLN A 127 -4.64 -4.20 17.40
N GLY A 128 -3.79 -3.61 18.26
CA GLY A 128 -2.42 -4.10 18.48
C GLY A 128 -1.39 -3.63 17.47
N ASN A 129 -1.81 -2.94 16.40
CA ASN A 129 -0.94 -2.40 15.34
C ASN A 129 -1.01 -0.86 15.24
N GLU A 130 -1.56 -0.19 16.25
CA GLU A 130 -1.80 1.25 16.24
C GLU A 130 -0.51 2.05 16.05
N ARG A 131 0.58 1.59 16.68
CA ARG A 131 1.89 2.23 16.55
C ARG A 131 2.46 2.10 15.15
N ASP A 132 2.31 0.93 14.53
CA ASP A 132 2.82 0.68 13.20
C ASP A 132 2.02 1.45 12.16
N PHE A 133 0.70 1.53 12.33
CA PHE A 133 -0.16 2.37 11.51
C PHE A 133 0.25 3.85 11.59
N GLN A 134 0.43 4.40 12.80
CA GLN A 134 0.88 5.78 12.98
C GLN A 134 2.27 6.00 12.36
N THR A 135 3.18 5.04 12.49
CA THR A 135 4.51 5.10 11.84
C THR A 135 4.38 5.19 10.32
N GLY A 136 3.47 4.42 9.74
CA GLY A 136 3.15 4.48 8.31
C GLY A 136 2.60 5.85 7.88
N LEU A 137 1.68 6.43 8.65
CA LEU A 137 1.15 7.77 8.38
C LEU A 137 2.25 8.84 8.43
N THR A 138 3.11 8.79 9.46
CA THR A 138 4.26 9.70 9.58
C THR A 138 5.24 9.54 8.41
N ALA A 139 5.48 8.32 7.95
CA ALA A 139 6.33 8.07 6.78
C ALA A 139 5.73 8.70 5.51
N LEU A 140 4.45 8.47 5.25
CA LEU A 140 3.78 9.01 4.06
C LEU A 140 3.70 10.53 4.08
N SER A 141 3.52 11.15 5.25
CA SER A 141 3.48 12.62 5.40
C SER A 141 4.79 13.30 5.02
N LYS A 142 5.91 12.59 5.05
CA LYS A 142 7.21 13.10 4.57
C LYS A 142 7.29 13.19 3.05
N MET A 143 6.47 12.42 2.33
CA MET A 143 6.46 12.42 0.87
C MET A 143 5.56 13.52 0.31
N ALA A 144 4.40 13.75 0.91
CA ALA A 144 3.45 14.82 0.55
C ALA A 144 2.44 15.05 1.67
N THR A 145 1.67 16.14 1.56
CA THR A 145 0.51 16.34 2.45
C THR A 145 -0.38 15.11 2.41
N THR A 146 -0.60 14.51 3.57
CA THR A 146 -1.35 13.27 3.69
C THR A 146 -2.68 13.51 4.38
N TYR A 147 -3.75 13.02 3.78
CA TYR A 147 -5.12 13.15 4.25
C TYR A 147 -5.65 11.78 4.68
N LEU A 148 -6.28 11.73 5.86
CA LEU A 148 -6.93 10.54 6.38
C LEU A 148 -8.45 10.77 6.48
N GLY A 149 -9.21 10.12 5.61
CA GLY A 149 -10.67 10.16 5.61
C GLY A 149 -11.25 9.15 6.59
N ILE A 150 -12.04 9.61 7.57
CA ILE A 150 -12.71 8.76 8.55
C ILE A 150 -14.22 9.00 8.52
N GLY A 151 -14.99 8.05 9.05
CA GLY A 151 -16.45 8.19 9.20
C GLY A 151 -16.83 8.98 10.45
N LYS A 152 -17.97 9.66 10.42
CA LYS A 152 -18.55 10.44 11.54
C LYS A 152 -18.63 9.65 12.86
N ASN A 153 -18.88 8.35 12.77
CA ASN A 153 -19.06 7.50 13.95
C ASN A 153 -17.76 6.81 14.41
N GLN A 154 -16.63 7.11 13.79
CA GLN A 154 -15.34 6.54 14.15
C GLN A 154 -14.93 7.01 15.53
N LYS A 155 -14.48 6.06 16.40
CA LYS A 155 -14.08 6.31 17.78
C LYS A 155 -12.67 5.82 18.10
N ALA A 156 -12.05 5.04 17.21
CA ALA A 156 -10.69 4.56 17.44
C ALA A 156 -9.72 5.73 17.51
N ASP A 157 -9.03 5.86 18.63
CA ASP A 157 -8.13 6.98 18.93
C ASP A 157 -7.04 7.14 17.85
N VAL A 158 -6.47 6.03 17.39
CA VAL A 158 -5.46 5.99 16.34
C VAL A 158 -5.93 6.59 15.00
N LEU A 159 -7.24 6.63 14.76
CA LEU A 159 -7.82 7.21 13.55
C LEU A 159 -8.30 8.65 13.79
N VAL A 160 -8.96 8.90 14.91
CA VAL A 160 -9.52 10.22 15.25
C VAL A 160 -8.42 11.23 15.60
N ASN A 161 -7.39 10.77 16.31
CA ASN A 161 -6.26 11.58 16.80
C ASN A 161 -4.95 11.24 16.04
N ALA A 162 -5.05 10.75 14.78
CA ALA A 162 -3.90 10.47 13.94
C ALA A 162 -3.00 11.71 13.80
N LYS A 163 -1.69 11.50 13.94
CA LYS A 163 -0.69 12.57 13.90
C LYS A 163 -0.05 12.66 12.51
N ASP A 164 0.52 13.83 12.21
CA ASP A 164 1.27 14.12 10.98
C ASP A 164 0.42 14.07 9.70
N VAL A 165 -0.90 13.97 9.81
CA VAL A 165 -1.85 13.91 8.70
C VAL A 165 -3.05 14.81 8.96
N GLU A 166 -3.74 15.21 7.88
CA GLU A 166 -4.99 15.96 7.97
C GLU A 166 -6.17 14.99 8.06
N VAL A 167 -6.78 14.87 9.25
CA VAL A 167 -7.95 14.02 9.46
C VAL A 167 -9.21 14.74 8.98
N THR A 168 -9.94 14.12 8.06
CA THR A 168 -11.22 14.64 7.52
C THR A 168 -12.35 13.69 7.84
N VAL A 169 -13.41 14.21 8.44
CA VAL A 169 -14.62 13.44 8.78
C VAL A 169 -15.61 13.50 7.65
N PHE A 170 -16.04 12.33 7.18
CA PHE A 170 -17.08 12.19 6.16
C PHE A 170 -18.38 11.65 6.78
N ASP A 171 -19.48 12.27 6.38
CA ASP A 171 -20.84 11.87 6.76
C ASP A 171 -21.69 11.85 5.50
N GLY A 172 -22.19 10.68 5.11
CA GLY A 172 -22.99 10.54 3.91
C GLY A 172 -23.29 9.07 3.57
N PRO A 173 -24.21 8.85 2.62
CA PRO A 173 -24.48 7.50 2.13
C PRO A 173 -23.32 6.97 1.28
N CYS A 174 -23.31 5.67 1.01
CA CYS A 174 -22.45 5.09 0.00
C CYS A 174 -22.60 5.87 -1.33
N PRO A 175 -21.49 6.31 -1.96
CA PRO A 175 -20.11 5.85 -1.79
C PRO A 175 -19.19 6.83 -1.00
N ALA A 176 -19.60 7.39 0.13
CA ALA A 176 -18.76 8.29 0.92
C ALA A 176 -17.41 7.66 1.33
N GLY A 177 -17.37 6.32 1.48
CA GLY A 177 -16.16 5.54 1.73
C GLY A 177 -15.22 5.38 0.54
N ASN A 178 -15.62 5.79 -0.66
CA ASN A 178 -14.74 5.72 -1.82
C ASN A 178 -13.69 6.84 -1.79
N VAL A 179 -12.42 6.46 -1.86
CA VAL A 179 -11.32 7.44 -1.79
C VAL A 179 -11.39 8.49 -2.91
N GLY A 180 -11.88 8.14 -4.09
CA GLY A 180 -12.06 9.10 -5.20
C GLY A 180 -13.10 10.18 -4.88
N VAL A 181 -14.16 9.82 -4.15
CA VAL A 181 -15.17 10.77 -3.65
C VAL A 181 -14.54 11.69 -2.60
N GLN A 182 -13.78 11.13 -1.67
CA GLN A 182 -13.07 11.89 -0.63
C GLN A 182 -12.07 12.87 -1.24
N VAL A 183 -11.26 12.42 -2.22
CA VAL A 183 -10.33 13.27 -2.96
C VAL A 183 -11.06 14.43 -3.65
N ASN A 184 -12.20 14.17 -4.29
CA ASN A 184 -12.96 15.21 -4.96
C ASN A 184 -13.49 16.28 -4.00
N HIS A 185 -13.77 15.93 -2.74
CA HIS A 185 -14.19 16.89 -1.71
C HIS A 185 -13.04 17.68 -1.11
N ILE A 186 -11.85 17.07 -0.93
CA ILE A 186 -10.71 17.70 -0.28
C ILE A 186 -9.85 18.51 -1.29
N SER A 187 -9.49 17.86 -2.38
CA SER A 187 -8.61 18.43 -3.41
C SER A 187 -9.00 17.90 -4.79
N PRO A 188 -10.00 18.47 -5.44
CA PRO A 188 -10.48 18.03 -6.75
C PRO A 188 -9.34 17.90 -7.76
N VAL A 189 -9.36 16.79 -8.52
CA VAL A 189 -8.45 16.59 -9.65
C VAL A 189 -9.08 17.27 -10.87
N ASN A 190 -8.62 18.47 -11.15
CA ASN A 190 -9.02 19.19 -12.36
C ASN A 190 -8.10 18.81 -13.52
N LYS A 191 -8.68 18.77 -14.72
CA LYS A 191 -7.92 18.57 -15.97
C LYS A 191 -7.10 19.80 -16.31
#